data_5742f44d0e532c5a61c3fb574b53af24
#
_entry.id   5742f44d0e532c5a61c3fb574b53af24
#
_cell.length_a   1.000
_cell.length_b   1.000
_cell.length_c   1.000
_cell.angle_alpha   90.00
_cell.angle_beta   90.00
_cell.angle_gamma   90.00
#
_symmetry.space_group_name_H-M   'P 1'
#
loop_
_entity.id
_entity.type
_entity.pdbx_description
1 polymer ?
#
loop_
_entity_poly.entity_id
_entity_poly.type
_entity_poly.pdbx_seq_one_letter_code
_entity_poly.pdbx_strand_id
1 'polypeptide(L)' 'MLHEYKGKWPKVGERVYIAEGAQIVGDVVIGDHSSVWYNCVIRGDVDIVRIGRHTNIQDGSIGHVMRNECPLIVKDYV' A
#
# COMPACT_ATOMS: atom_id res chain seq x y z
N MET A 1 6.41 -6.31 -4.15
CA MET A 1 7.79 -5.83 -4.00
C MET A 1 7.79 -4.38 -3.57
N LEU A 2 8.68 -4.03 -2.67
CA LEU A 2 8.72 -2.68 -2.09
C LEU A 2 9.72 -1.81 -2.87
N HIS A 3 9.34 -0.57 -3.13
CA HIS A 3 10.19 0.37 -3.85
C HIS A 3 10.26 1.70 -3.14
N GLU A 4 11.44 2.30 -3.18
CA GLU A 4 11.64 3.65 -2.67
C GLU A 4 11.15 4.68 -3.67
N TYR A 5 10.66 5.82 -3.17
CA TYR A 5 10.39 6.99 -4.00
C TYR A 5 10.81 8.24 -3.24
N LYS A 6 11.79 8.95 -3.76
CA LYS A 6 12.33 10.20 -3.18
C LYS A 6 12.66 10.06 -1.69
N GLY A 7 13.35 8.97 -1.35
CA GLY A 7 13.80 8.71 0.01
C GLY A 7 12.75 8.10 0.91
N LYS A 8 11.55 7.83 0.41
CA LYS A 8 10.49 7.20 1.21
C LYS A 8 10.36 5.74 0.81
N TRP A 9 10.37 4.87 1.80
CA TRP A 9 10.18 3.43 1.63
C TRP A 9 8.85 3.02 2.22
N PRO A 10 8.17 2.06 1.62
CA PRO A 10 6.99 1.49 2.26
C PRO A 10 7.34 0.87 3.60
N LYS A 11 6.43 1.03 4.56
CA LYS A 11 6.55 0.41 5.87
C LYS A 11 5.39 -0.56 6.05
N VAL A 12 5.73 -1.80 6.38
CA VAL A 12 4.72 -2.83 6.58
C VAL A 12 4.79 -3.33 8.01
N GLY A 13 3.64 -3.63 8.57
CA GLY A 13 3.54 -4.16 9.93
C GLY A 13 3.89 -5.64 9.98
N GLU A 14 3.49 -6.28 11.08
CA GLU A 14 3.74 -7.69 11.29
C GLU A 14 2.76 -8.55 10.50
N ARG A 15 3.27 -9.67 9.99
CA ARG A 15 2.44 -10.68 9.32
C ARG A 15 1.65 -10.12 8.15
N VAL A 16 2.26 -9.18 7.44
CA VAL A 16 1.68 -8.63 6.21
C VAL A 16 2.10 -9.53 5.05
N TYR A 17 1.13 -9.96 4.26
CA TYR A 17 1.40 -10.77 3.08
C TYR A 17 1.42 -9.91 1.83
N ILE A 18 2.53 -9.95 1.12
CA ILE A 18 2.68 -9.24 -0.17
C ILE A 18 2.86 -10.31 -1.24
N ALA A 19 1.85 -10.48 -2.06
CA ALA A 19 1.86 -11.54 -3.07
C ALA A 19 2.79 -11.20 -4.22
N GLU A 20 3.12 -12.22 -4.99
CA GLU A 20 4.00 -12.07 -6.14
C GLU A 20 3.41 -11.08 -7.16
N GLY A 21 4.25 -10.22 -7.70
CA GLY A 21 3.83 -9.22 -8.66
C GLY A 21 3.24 -7.95 -8.06
N ALA A 22 2.97 -7.94 -6.75
CA ALA A 22 2.48 -6.73 -6.11
C ALA A 22 3.62 -5.71 -5.99
N GLN A 23 3.33 -4.47 -6.31
CA GLN A 23 4.30 -3.38 -6.29
C GLN A 23 3.83 -2.31 -5.32
N ILE A 24 4.67 -1.98 -4.34
CA ILE A 24 4.35 -0.98 -3.33
C ILE A 24 5.44 0.06 -3.34
N VAL A 25 5.06 1.29 -3.64
CA VAL A 25 6.02 2.36 -3.95
C VAL A 25 5.82 3.54 -3.02
N GLY A 26 6.91 4.00 -2.42
CA GLY A 26 6.96 5.29 -1.74
C GLY A 26 6.36 5.30 -0.36
N ASP A 27 5.68 6.38 -0.01
CA ASP A 27 5.19 6.63 1.34
C ASP A 27 3.89 5.88 1.60
N VAL A 28 4.02 4.58 1.81
CA VAL A 28 2.91 3.66 2.07
C VAL A 28 3.13 3.02 3.43
N VAL A 29 2.10 2.98 4.26
CA VAL A 29 2.13 2.22 5.51
C VAL A 29 1.00 1.20 5.47
N ILE A 30 1.34 -0.06 5.72
CA ILE A 30 0.38 -1.16 5.73
C ILE A 30 0.33 -1.73 7.15
N GLY A 31 -0.84 -1.74 7.74
CA GLY A 31 -1.04 -2.21 9.11
C GLY A 31 -0.88 -3.72 9.24
N ASP A 32 -0.80 -4.19 10.49
CA ASP A 32 -0.54 -5.59 10.81
C ASP A 32 -1.61 -6.51 10.25
N HIS A 33 -1.19 -7.70 9.85
CA HIS A 33 -2.08 -8.78 9.42
C HIS A 33 -2.89 -8.45 8.17
N SER A 34 -2.45 -7.46 7.39
CA SER A 34 -3.08 -7.11 6.12
C SER A 34 -2.45 -7.92 4.99
N SER A 35 -3.10 -7.93 3.84
CA SER A 35 -2.56 -8.65 2.68
C SER A 35 -2.77 -7.86 1.41
N VAL A 36 -1.76 -7.90 0.54
CA VAL A 36 -1.81 -7.28 -0.78
C VAL A 36 -1.60 -8.41 -1.78
N TRP A 37 -2.58 -8.61 -2.63
CA TRP A 37 -2.61 -9.81 -3.46
C TRP A 37 -1.99 -9.58 -4.83
N TYR A 38 -2.10 -10.56 -5.70
CA TYR A 38 -1.30 -10.63 -6.92
C TYR A 38 -1.48 -9.41 -7.82
N ASN A 39 -0.38 -8.90 -8.33
CA ASN A 39 -0.33 -7.82 -9.33
C ASN A 39 -1.01 -6.54 -8.89
N CYS A 40 -1.15 -6.32 -7.59
CA CYS A 40 -1.63 -5.04 -7.08
C CYS A 40 -0.54 -3.99 -7.22
N VAL A 41 -0.95 -2.73 -7.38
CA VAL A 41 -0.03 -1.61 -7.40
C VAL A 41 -0.51 -0.58 -6.39
N ILE A 42 0.35 -0.23 -5.43
CA ILE A 42 0.03 0.77 -4.41
C ILE A 42 1.12 1.83 -4.48
N ARG A 43 0.72 3.05 -4.80
CA ARG A 43 1.66 4.13 -5.07
C ARG A 43 1.46 5.28 -4.10
N GLY A 44 2.44 5.48 -3.23
CA GLY A 44 2.49 6.64 -2.33
C GLY A 44 3.51 7.65 -2.82
N ASP A 45 3.47 7.97 -4.11
CA ASP A 45 4.48 8.82 -4.74
C ASP A 45 4.10 10.29 -4.78
N VAL A 46 2.80 10.61 -4.84
CA VAL A 46 2.34 12.00 -4.83
C VAL A 46 1.95 12.41 -3.42
N ASP A 47 1.26 11.54 -2.72
CA ASP A 47 0.86 11.77 -1.33
C ASP A 47 0.91 10.44 -0.59
N ILE A 48 0.61 10.47 0.69
CA ILE A 48 0.71 9.28 1.53
C ILE A 48 -0.42 8.30 1.24
N VAL A 49 -0.13 7.02 1.45
CA VAL A 49 -1.12 5.95 1.43
C VAL A 49 -1.06 5.23 2.76
N ARG A 50 -2.18 5.05 3.40
CA ARG A 50 -2.25 4.37 4.69
C ARG A 50 -3.30 3.26 4.60
N ILE A 51 -2.87 2.04 4.85
CA ILE A 51 -3.74 0.87 4.84
C ILE A 51 -3.80 0.33 6.25
N GLY A 52 -5.00 0.17 6.77
CA GLY A 52 -5.20 -0.26 8.15
C GLY A 52 -4.86 -1.73 8.36
N ARG A 53 -5.13 -2.20 9.57
CA ARG A 53 -4.87 -3.59 9.96
C ARG A 53 -5.95 -4.51 9.42
N HIS A 54 -5.60 -5.79 9.23
CA HIS A 54 -6.54 -6.82 8.81
C HIS A 54 -7.30 -6.42 7.53
N THR A 55 -6.61 -5.74 6.63
CA THR A 55 -7.21 -5.22 5.40
C THR A 55 -6.63 -5.99 4.23
N ASN A 56 -7.49 -6.36 3.28
CA ASN A 56 -7.08 -7.13 2.11
C ASN A 56 -7.23 -6.28 0.86
N ILE A 57 -6.15 -6.15 0.11
CA ILE A 57 -6.16 -5.50 -1.20
C ILE A 57 -6.12 -6.62 -2.23
N GLN A 58 -7.23 -6.80 -2.94
CA GLN A 58 -7.43 -7.94 -3.81
C GLN A 58 -6.66 -7.82 -5.12
N ASP A 59 -6.54 -8.93 -5.84
CA ASP A 59 -5.74 -9.05 -7.05
C ASP A 59 -6.04 -7.94 -8.06
N GLY A 60 -4.97 -7.38 -8.63
CA GLY A 60 -5.09 -6.39 -9.70
C GLY A 60 -5.55 -5.02 -9.28
N SER A 61 -5.72 -4.77 -7.98
CA SER A 61 -6.14 -3.46 -7.50
C SER A 61 -5.02 -2.43 -7.69
N ILE A 62 -5.41 -1.19 -7.95
CA ILE A 62 -4.46 -0.08 -8.07
C ILE A 62 -4.86 1.00 -7.08
N GLY A 63 -3.97 1.26 -6.12
CA GLY A 63 -4.18 2.30 -5.12
C GLY A 63 -3.15 3.40 -5.28
N HIS A 64 -3.60 4.58 -5.66
CA HIS A 64 -2.73 5.75 -5.75
C HIS A 64 -3.53 7.01 -5.51
N VAL A 65 -2.83 8.10 -5.22
CA VAL A 65 -3.46 9.41 -5.09
C VAL A 65 -3.13 10.25 -6.30
N MET A 66 -4.06 11.11 -6.67
CA MET A 66 -3.85 12.05 -7.76
C MET A 66 -3.14 13.28 -7.23
N ARG A 67 -2.52 14.03 -8.14
CA ARG A 67 -1.82 15.26 -7.75
C ARG A 67 -2.79 16.21 -7.06
N ASN A 68 -2.33 16.77 -5.93
CA ASN A 68 -3.08 17.75 -5.14
C ASN A 68 -4.35 17.20 -4.51
N GLU A 69 -4.47 15.90 -4.42
CA GLU A 69 -5.64 15.27 -3.81
C GLU A 69 -5.34 14.88 -2.36
N CYS A 70 -6.36 14.45 -1.67
CA CYS A 70 -6.23 13.96 -0.30
C CYS A 70 -5.47 12.65 -0.26
N PRO A 71 -4.83 12.31 0.87
CA PRO A 71 -4.20 11.02 1.03
C PRO A 71 -5.20 9.87 0.83
N LEU A 72 -4.71 8.76 0.35
CA LEU A 72 -5.51 7.54 0.27
C LEU A 72 -5.47 6.83 1.60
N ILE A 73 -6.62 6.67 2.23
CA ILE A 73 -6.74 5.99 3.51
C ILE A 73 -7.68 4.81 3.35
N VAL A 74 -7.17 3.62 3.62
CA VAL A 74 -7.98 2.41 3.67
C VAL A 74 -8.01 1.98 5.13
N LYS A 75 -9.20 1.88 5.69
CA LYS A 75 -9.36 1.64 7.12
C LYS A 75 -9.13 0.17 7.45
N ASP A 76 -9.19 -0.13 8.76
CA ASP A 76 -9.01 -1.50 9.25
C ASP A 76 -10.15 -2.41 8.79
N TYR A 77 -9.83 -3.67 8.61
CA TYR A 77 -10.82 -4.71 8.32
C TYR A 77 -11.59 -4.53 7.02
N VAL A 78 -10.95 -3.94 6.03
CA VAL A 78 -11.59 -3.75 4.72
C VAL A 78 -11.27 -4.88 3.76
#